data_37537980f0a8562744939b6f7433ec07
#
_entry.id   37537980f0a8562744939b6f7433ec07
#
_cell.length_a   1.000
_cell.length_b   1.000
_cell.length_c   1.000
_cell.angle_alpha   90.00
_cell.angle_beta   90.00
_cell.angle_gamma   90.00
#
_symmetry.space_group_name_H-M   'P 1'
#
loop_
_entity.id
_entity.type
_entity.pdbx_description
1 polymer ?
#
loop_
_entity_poly.entity_id
_entity_poly.type
_entity_poly.pdbx_seq_one_letter_code
_entity_poly.pdbx_strand_id
1 'polypeptide(L)'
;QEQVDSNRGQAMDILPIGNQPQWYVGDSNEILNDNWNTKFDMVMSCPPYADLEVYSDLEGDISNKPYKQFLELYESIIAKSCKLLKVGGYACFVVGEVRDKNGFYIGFVPDTIKAFEKCGMKFYNEAILLNAIASASMRANGNMKSQKLVKVHQNILVFKKI
;
A
#
# COMPACT_ATOMS: atom_id res chain seq x y z
N GLN A 1 -13.19 8.94 -10.07
CA GLN A 1 -12.97 9.92 -11.14
C GLN A 1 -12.61 11.31 -10.57
N GLU A 2 -13.36 11.81 -9.59
CA GLU A 2 -13.14 13.12 -8.95
C GLU A 2 -11.70 13.31 -8.43
N GLN A 3 -11.14 12.31 -7.73
CA GLN A 3 -9.76 12.36 -7.25
C GLN A 3 -8.74 12.45 -8.40
N VAL A 4 -8.98 11.75 -9.49
CA VAL A 4 -8.11 11.81 -10.68
C VAL A 4 -8.15 13.19 -11.33
N ASP A 5 -9.31 13.80 -11.41
CA ASP A 5 -9.46 15.14 -12.02
C ASP A 5 -8.78 16.20 -11.13
N SER A 6 -8.90 16.09 -9.81
CA SER A 6 -8.16 16.94 -8.86
C SER A 6 -6.64 16.78 -9.01
N ASN A 7 -6.15 15.54 -9.08
CA ASN A 7 -4.72 15.27 -9.24
C ASN A 7 -4.18 15.77 -10.57
N ARG A 8 -4.96 15.68 -11.66
CA ARG A 8 -4.59 16.28 -12.97
C ARG A 8 -4.42 17.78 -12.88
N GLY A 9 -5.35 18.48 -12.22
CA GLY A 9 -5.23 19.92 -11.98
C GLY A 9 -3.93 20.27 -11.26
N GLN A 10 -3.65 19.61 -10.14
CA GLN A 10 -2.41 19.83 -9.37
C GLN A 10 -1.15 19.51 -10.20
N ALA A 11 -1.15 18.45 -10.99
CA ALA A 11 0.00 18.09 -11.82
C ALA A 11 0.28 19.14 -12.90
N MET A 12 -0.75 19.76 -13.48
CA MET A 12 -0.60 20.84 -14.46
C MET A 12 0.07 22.09 -13.85
N ASP A 13 -0.19 22.35 -12.56
CA ASP A 13 0.38 23.52 -11.87
C ASP A 13 1.84 23.31 -11.44
N ILE A 14 2.24 22.05 -11.18
CA ILE A 14 3.53 21.72 -10.55
C ILE A 14 4.56 21.23 -11.58
N LEU A 15 4.13 20.48 -12.59
CA LEU A 15 5.02 19.78 -13.50
C LEU A 15 5.21 20.52 -14.84
N PRO A 16 6.42 20.48 -15.44
CA PRO A 16 6.65 21.01 -16.77
C PRO A 16 5.77 20.35 -17.84
N ILE A 17 5.39 21.12 -18.86
CA ILE A 17 4.70 20.60 -20.03
C ILE A 17 5.55 19.47 -20.66
N GLY A 18 4.96 18.29 -20.86
CA GLY A 18 5.63 17.11 -21.41
C GLY A 18 5.97 16.02 -20.39
N ASN A 19 5.99 16.34 -19.09
CA ASN A 19 6.23 15.36 -18.00
C ASN A 19 4.98 15.08 -17.18
N GLN A 20 3.80 15.12 -17.80
CA GLN A 20 2.54 14.87 -17.10
C GLN A 20 2.33 13.39 -16.83
N PRO A 21 1.88 13.00 -15.61
CA PRO A 21 1.55 11.63 -15.30
C PRO A 21 0.32 11.15 -16.05
N GLN A 22 0.25 9.85 -16.27
CA GLN A 22 -0.94 9.19 -16.83
C GLN A 22 -1.80 8.67 -15.67
N TRP A 23 -3.10 8.93 -15.73
CA TRP A 23 -4.06 8.59 -14.70
C TRP A 23 -5.04 7.54 -15.23
N TYR A 24 -5.23 6.46 -14.47
CA TYR A 24 -6.17 5.40 -14.78
C TYR A 24 -7.14 5.22 -13.62
N VAL A 25 -8.41 5.03 -13.92
CA VAL A 25 -9.48 4.82 -12.94
C VAL A 25 -10.05 3.43 -13.13
N GLY A 26 -10.12 2.65 -12.05
CA GLY A 26 -10.74 1.33 -12.04
C GLY A 26 -10.20 0.43 -10.94
N ASP A 27 -10.69 -0.80 -10.89
CA ASP A 27 -10.18 -1.81 -9.99
C ASP A 27 -8.76 -2.22 -10.41
N SER A 28 -7.82 -2.18 -9.47
CA SER A 28 -6.42 -2.54 -9.73
C SER A 28 -6.26 -3.98 -10.19
N ASN A 29 -7.14 -4.89 -9.77
CA ASN A 29 -7.13 -6.28 -10.26
C ASN A 29 -7.52 -6.42 -11.73
N GLU A 30 -8.30 -5.48 -12.27
CA GLU A 30 -8.72 -5.49 -13.67
C GLU A 30 -7.80 -4.67 -14.55
N ILE A 31 -7.39 -3.49 -14.08
CA ILE A 31 -6.52 -2.57 -14.82
C ILE A 31 -5.13 -3.14 -15.01
N LEU A 32 -4.55 -3.75 -13.96
CA LEU A 32 -3.22 -4.36 -14.00
C LEU A 32 -3.28 -5.74 -14.70
N ASN A 33 -3.45 -5.73 -16.00
CA ASN A 33 -3.57 -6.92 -16.84
C ASN A 33 -2.41 -7.06 -17.83
N ASP A 34 -2.39 -8.14 -18.61
CA ASP A 34 -1.30 -8.44 -19.52
C ASP A 34 -1.28 -7.55 -20.79
N ASN A 35 -2.25 -6.64 -20.97
CA ASN A 35 -2.30 -5.71 -22.11
C ASN A 35 -1.31 -4.52 -21.96
N TRP A 36 -0.66 -4.40 -20.83
CA TRP A 36 0.37 -3.38 -20.63
C TRP A 36 1.66 -3.75 -21.38
N ASN A 37 1.93 -3.03 -22.47
CA ASN A 37 3.16 -3.21 -23.25
C ASN A 37 4.40 -2.51 -22.64
N THR A 38 4.21 -1.77 -21.55
CA THR A 38 5.26 -1.00 -20.87
C THR A 38 5.69 -1.68 -19.59
N LYS A 39 7.00 -1.72 -19.34
CA LYS A 39 7.56 -2.12 -18.05
C LYS A 39 8.07 -0.89 -17.31
N PHE A 40 7.88 -0.90 -16.00
CA PHE A 40 8.20 0.21 -15.10
C PHE A 40 9.47 -0.08 -14.29
N ASP A 41 10.14 0.99 -13.88
CA ASP A 41 11.34 0.91 -13.04
C ASP A 41 10.98 0.75 -11.57
N MET A 42 9.80 1.28 -11.16
CA MET A 42 9.37 1.28 -9.77
C MET A 42 7.84 1.19 -9.65
N VAL A 43 7.40 0.50 -8.61
CA VAL A 43 6.04 0.56 -8.07
C VAL A 43 6.12 1.15 -6.66
N MET A 44 5.30 2.15 -6.37
CA MET A 44 5.17 2.73 -5.03
C MET A 44 3.71 2.76 -4.61
N SER A 45 3.41 2.32 -3.39
CA SER A 45 2.05 2.32 -2.87
C SER A 45 2.01 2.46 -1.35
N CYS A 46 0.91 3.08 -0.89
CA CYS A 46 0.43 3.03 0.49
C CYS A 46 -0.92 2.32 0.44
N PRO A 47 -0.97 0.98 0.49
CA PRO A 47 -2.21 0.23 0.36
C PRO A 47 -3.12 0.45 1.57
N PRO A 48 -4.43 0.18 1.48
CA PRO A 48 -5.29 0.13 2.64
C PRO A 48 -4.80 -0.95 3.63
N TYR A 49 -5.03 -0.73 4.93
CA TYR A 49 -4.62 -1.64 5.99
C TYR A 49 -5.79 -2.53 6.41
N ALA A 50 -6.22 -3.41 5.52
CA ALA A 50 -7.41 -4.25 5.69
C ALA A 50 -8.65 -3.40 6.06
N ASP A 51 -9.37 -3.79 7.10
CA ASP A 51 -10.58 -3.12 7.60
C ASP A 51 -10.32 -1.96 8.57
N LEU A 52 -9.07 -1.47 8.66
CA LEU A 52 -8.75 -0.34 9.54
C LEU A 52 -9.39 0.96 9.04
N GLU A 53 -9.42 1.16 7.72
CA GLU A 53 -10.03 2.31 7.06
C GLU A 53 -10.84 1.80 5.86
N VAL A 54 -12.17 1.82 5.98
CA VAL A 54 -13.06 1.48 4.87
C VAL A 54 -13.25 2.71 4.01
N TYR A 55 -12.84 2.66 2.74
CA TYR A 55 -12.89 3.79 1.82
C TYR A 55 -14.22 3.90 1.08
N SER A 56 -14.87 2.78 0.79
CA SER A 56 -16.17 2.77 0.12
C SER A 56 -16.91 1.45 0.31
N ASP A 57 -18.19 1.43 -0.08
CA ASP A 57 -19.03 0.24 -0.11
C ASP A 57 -18.99 -0.49 -1.47
N LEU A 58 -18.11 -0.07 -2.39
CA LEU A 58 -18.00 -0.67 -3.71
C LEU A 58 -17.45 -2.09 -3.62
N GLU A 59 -17.94 -2.98 -4.48
CA GLU A 59 -17.56 -4.39 -4.50
C GLU A 59 -16.05 -4.59 -4.77
N GLY A 60 -15.45 -3.76 -5.62
CA GLY A 60 -14.03 -3.77 -5.94
C GLY A 60 -13.12 -3.15 -4.87
N ASP A 61 -13.69 -2.55 -3.81
CA ASP A 61 -12.89 -1.99 -2.72
C ASP A 61 -12.41 -3.10 -1.78
N ILE A 62 -11.10 -3.29 -1.72
CA ILE A 62 -10.50 -4.31 -0.86
C ILE A 62 -10.53 -3.94 0.62
N SER A 63 -10.68 -2.65 0.95
CA SER A 63 -10.69 -2.17 2.34
C SER A 63 -11.94 -2.61 3.12
N ASN A 64 -13.03 -2.98 2.44
CA ASN A 64 -14.26 -3.43 3.05
C ASN A 64 -14.36 -4.97 3.22
N LYS A 65 -13.30 -5.71 2.89
CA LYS A 65 -13.29 -7.19 2.92
C LYS A 65 -12.76 -7.73 4.24
N PRO A 66 -13.24 -8.91 4.69
CA PRO A 66 -12.59 -9.65 5.77
C PRO A 66 -11.12 -9.91 5.44
N TYR A 67 -10.23 -9.92 6.45
CA TYR A 67 -8.78 -9.95 6.26
C TYR A 67 -8.29 -11.04 5.31
N LYS A 68 -8.88 -12.25 5.36
CA LYS A 68 -8.49 -13.33 4.45
C LYS A 68 -8.77 -13.00 2.98
N GLN A 69 -9.96 -12.47 2.68
CA GLN A 69 -10.33 -12.06 1.31
C GLN A 69 -9.52 -10.84 0.87
N PHE A 70 -9.32 -9.88 1.78
CA PHE A 70 -8.43 -8.76 1.54
C PHE A 70 -7.04 -9.24 1.12
N LEU A 71 -6.44 -10.18 1.85
CA LEU A 71 -5.11 -10.68 1.58
C LEU A 71 -5.00 -11.40 0.22
N GLU A 72 -6.01 -12.18 -0.17
CA GLU A 72 -6.07 -12.83 -1.47
C GLU A 72 -6.08 -11.81 -2.63
N LEU A 73 -6.91 -10.77 -2.52
CA LEU A 73 -6.97 -9.69 -3.51
C LEU A 73 -5.68 -8.85 -3.52
N TYR A 74 -5.15 -8.54 -2.35
CA TYR A 74 -3.92 -7.80 -2.17
C TYR A 74 -2.72 -8.53 -2.80
N GLU A 75 -2.57 -9.84 -2.55
CA GLU A 75 -1.56 -10.68 -3.18
C GLU A 75 -1.70 -10.70 -4.71
N SER A 76 -2.95 -10.76 -5.23
CA SER A 76 -3.22 -10.71 -6.66
C SER A 76 -2.76 -9.39 -7.30
N ILE A 77 -3.08 -8.25 -6.66
CA ILE A 77 -2.67 -6.92 -7.12
C ILE A 77 -1.14 -6.80 -7.10
N ILE A 78 -0.49 -7.25 -6.03
CA ILE A 78 0.97 -7.27 -5.93
C ILE A 78 1.58 -8.09 -7.05
N ALA A 79 1.06 -9.31 -7.30
CA ALA A 79 1.57 -10.19 -8.35
C ALA A 79 1.48 -9.54 -9.74
N LYS A 80 0.36 -8.90 -10.06
CA LYS A 80 0.15 -8.17 -11.32
C LYS A 80 1.11 -6.97 -11.43
N SER A 81 1.26 -6.20 -10.35
CA SER A 81 2.20 -5.08 -10.30
C SER A 81 3.66 -5.53 -10.52
N CYS A 82 4.06 -6.64 -9.88
CA CYS A 82 5.40 -7.21 -10.04
C CYS A 82 5.68 -7.68 -11.48
N LYS A 83 4.67 -8.20 -12.20
CA LYS A 83 4.82 -8.55 -13.61
C LYS A 83 5.17 -7.34 -14.47
N LEU A 84 4.67 -6.15 -14.13
CA LEU A 84 4.91 -4.91 -14.86
C LEU A 84 6.26 -4.27 -14.54
N LEU A 85 6.98 -4.72 -13.51
CA LEU A 85 8.33 -4.24 -13.21
C LEU A 85 9.36 -4.83 -14.16
N LYS A 86 10.37 -4.03 -14.51
CA LYS A 86 11.61 -4.50 -15.16
C LYS A 86 12.40 -5.40 -14.19
N VAL A 87 13.22 -6.30 -14.72
CA VAL A 87 14.30 -6.94 -13.94
C VAL A 87 15.23 -5.84 -13.41
N GLY A 88 15.64 -5.91 -12.17
CA GLY A 88 16.36 -4.84 -11.47
C GLY A 88 15.49 -3.72 -10.91
N GLY A 89 14.20 -3.66 -11.26
CA GLY A 89 13.25 -2.68 -10.76
C GLY A 89 12.86 -2.91 -9.29
N TYR A 90 12.23 -1.91 -8.69
CA TYR A 90 11.92 -1.88 -7.26
C TYR A 90 10.42 -1.77 -6.99
N ALA A 91 9.98 -2.35 -5.89
CA ALA A 91 8.68 -2.03 -5.28
C ALA A 91 8.91 -1.44 -3.89
N CYS A 92 8.22 -0.34 -3.58
CA CYS A 92 8.30 0.36 -2.33
C CYS A 92 6.90 0.49 -1.72
N PHE A 93 6.66 -0.16 -0.59
CA PHE A 93 5.36 -0.18 0.06
C PHE A 93 5.44 0.38 1.48
N VAL A 94 4.60 1.39 1.75
CA VAL A 94 4.45 1.95 3.09
C VAL A 94 3.31 1.23 3.77
N VAL A 95 3.62 0.44 4.80
CA VAL A 95 2.64 -0.39 5.52
C VAL A 95 2.82 -0.26 7.02
N GLY A 96 1.76 -0.55 7.76
CA GLY A 96 1.78 -0.56 9.21
C GLY A 96 1.13 -1.82 9.75
N GLU A 97 1.56 -2.29 10.92
CA GLU A 97 0.89 -3.37 11.61
C GLU A 97 -0.51 -2.95 12.08
N VAL A 98 -1.45 -3.83 11.91
CA VAL A 98 -2.85 -3.70 12.33
C VAL A 98 -3.15 -4.66 13.48
N ARG A 99 -4.07 -4.28 14.35
CA ARG A 99 -4.50 -5.14 15.46
C ARG A 99 -5.92 -5.64 15.21
N ASP A 100 -6.17 -6.87 15.59
CA ASP A 100 -7.50 -7.45 15.64
C ASP A 100 -8.35 -6.86 16.78
N LYS A 101 -9.61 -7.31 16.88
CA LYS A 101 -10.56 -6.89 17.93
C LYS A 101 -10.08 -7.23 19.35
N ASN A 102 -9.22 -8.23 19.49
CA ASN A 102 -8.63 -8.65 20.77
C ASN A 102 -7.36 -7.86 21.11
N GLY A 103 -6.86 -7.05 20.18
CA GLY A 103 -5.70 -6.21 20.34
C GLY A 103 -4.36 -6.84 19.94
N PHE A 104 -4.39 -8.03 19.33
CA PHE A 104 -3.19 -8.69 18.80
C PHE A 104 -2.86 -8.23 17.39
N TYR A 105 -1.59 -8.16 17.06
CA TYR A 105 -1.17 -7.89 15.68
C TYR A 105 -1.56 -9.05 14.76
N ILE A 106 -2.16 -8.71 13.60
CA ILE A 106 -2.58 -9.69 12.60
C ILE A 106 -1.44 -10.15 11.69
N GLY A 107 -0.32 -9.43 11.69
CA GLY A 107 0.85 -9.77 10.87
C GLY A 107 0.82 -9.19 9.47
N PHE A 108 0.23 -8.02 9.25
CA PHE A 108 0.11 -7.42 7.92
C PHE A 108 1.47 -7.09 7.29
N VAL A 109 2.47 -6.65 8.08
CA VAL A 109 3.84 -6.41 7.57
C VAL A 109 4.48 -7.70 7.06
N PRO A 110 4.57 -8.79 7.84
CA PRO A 110 5.11 -10.05 7.33
C PRO A 110 4.28 -10.66 6.19
N ASP A 111 2.98 -10.49 6.15
CA ASP A 111 2.15 -10.96 5.03
C ASP A 111 2.41 -10.17 3.75
N THR A 112 2.68 -8.85 3.85
CA THR A 112 3.16 -8.04 2.70
C THR A 112 4.50 -8.56 2.19
N ILE A 113 5.45 -8.87 3.07
CA ILE A 113 6.75 -9.43 2.66
C ILE A 113 6.55 -10.75 1.91
N LYS A 114 5.76 -11.67 2.46
CA LYS A 114 5.45 -12.96 1.81
C LYS A 114 4.77 -12.79 0.45
N ALA A 115 3.85 -11.81 0.32
CA ALA A 115 3.16 -11.53 -0.95
C ALA A 115 4.15 -11.18 -2.06
N PHE A 116 5.15 -10.34 -1.77
CA PHE A 116 6.20 -9.99 -2.72
C PHE A 116 7.15 -11.16 -3.00
N GLU A 117 7.52 -11.94 -1.99
CA GLU A 117 8.38 -13.12 -2.17
C GLU A 117 7.72 -14.19 -3.04
N LYS A 118 6.41 -14.42 -2.89
CA LYS A 118 5.62 -15.31 -3.78
C LYS A 118 5.69 -14.90 -5.25
N CYS A 119 5.89 -13.61 -5.53
CA CYS A 119 6.02 -13.07 -6.89
C CYS A 119 7.46 -13.07 -7.42
N GLY A 120 8.42 -13.66 -6.68
CA GLY A 120 9.83 -13.72 -7.06
C GLY A 120 10.61 -12.43 -6.76
N MET A 121 10.01 -11.47 -6.06
CA MET A 121 10.74 -10.31 -5.57
C MET A 121 11.60 -10.70 -4.36
N LYS A 122 12.69 -9.97 -4.13
CA LYS A 122 13.51 -10.13 -2.92
C LYS A 122 13.33 -8.93 -2.00
N PHE A 123 13.09 -9.19 -0.72
CA PHE A 123 13.10 -8.14 0.30
C PHE A 123 14.52 -7.56 0.37
N TYR A 124 14.64 -6.26 0.12
CA TYR A 124 15.93 -5.63 -0.15
C TYR A 124 16.33 -4.63 0.92
N ASN A 125 15.42 -3.73 1.29
CA ASN A 125 15.66 -2.73 2.32
C ASN A 125 14.39 -2.48 3.15
N GLU A 126 14.60 -1.98 4.36
CA GLU A 126 13.55 -1.45 5.22
C GLU A 126 13.95 -0.07 5.72
N ALA A 127 12.96 0.83 5.80
CA ALA A 127 13.09 2.11 6.47
C ALA A 127 11.87 2.34 7.38
N ILE A 128 12.00 3.24 8.33
CA ILE A 128 10.93 3.63 9.24
C ILE A 128 10.47 5.04 8.90
N LEU A 129 9.19 5.16 8.56
CA LEU A 129 8.52 6.45 8.41
C LEU A 129 7.97 6.88 9.77
N LEU A 130 8.54 7.91 10.35
CA LEU A 130 8.04 8.47 11.61
C LEU A 130 6.84 9.38 11.34
N ASN A 131 5.74 9.11 12.02
CA ASN A 131 4.59 10.00 12.07
C ASN A 131 4.86 11.15 13.03
N ALA A 132 4.05 12.22 12.95
CA ALA A 132 4.17 13.36 13.87
C ALA A 132 4.06 12.87 15.33
N ILE A 133 5.16 12.97 16.08
CA ILE A 133 5.28 12.46 17.46
C ILE A 133 4.24 13.12 18.38
N ALA A 134 3.91 14.39 18.13
CA ALA A 134 2.89 15.11 18.91
C ALA A 134 1.51 14.39 18.93
N SER A 135 1.16 13.64 17.91
CA SER A 135 -0.07 12.84 17.89
C SER A 135 -0.06 11.67 18.87
N ALA A 136 1.11 11.25 19.36
CA ALA A 136 1.25 10.16 20.31
C ALA A 136 0.65 10.51 21.67
N SER A 137 0.83 11.75 22.15
CA SER A 137 0.30 12.21 23.45
C SER A 137 -1.24 12.13 23.51
N MET A 138 -1.92 12.46 22.40
CA MET A 138 -3.38 12.38 22.31
C MET A 138 -3.91 10.95 22.42
N ARG A 139 -3.14 9.96 21.96
CA ARG A 139 -3.50 8.54 21.97
C ARG A 139 -2.98 7.79 23.20
N ALA A 140 -2.02 8.36 23.93
CA ALA A 140 -1.30 7.71 25.03
C ALA A 140 -2.25 7.19 26.12
N ASN A 141 -3.20 8.02 26.59
CA ASN A 141 -4.10 7.65 27.66
C ASN A 141 -4.97 6.43 27.31
N GLY A 142 -5.57 6.42 26.09
CA GLY A 142 -6.37 5.28 25.62
C GLY A 142 -5.56 4.00 25.44
N ASN A 143 -4.35 4.13 24.89
CA ASN A 143 -3.46 2.98 24.70
C ASN A 143 -2.96 2.41 26.04
N MET A 144 -2.60 3.27 27.02
CA MET A 144 -2.19 2.81 28.36
C MET A 144 -3.30 2.10 29.10
N LYS A 145 -4.53 2.61 29.05
CA LYS A 145 -5.71 1.92 29.60
C LYS A 145 -5.91 0.51 29.01
N SER A 146 -5.56 0.34 27.74
CA SER A 146 -5.65 -0.93 27.04
C SER A 146 -4.35 -1.74 27.10
N GLN A 147 -3.37 -1.32 27.91
CA GLN A 147 -2.05 -1.95 28.04
C GLN A 147 -1.31 -2.11 26.68
N LYS A 148 -1.43 -1.08 25.83
CA LYS A 148 -0.82 -1.05 24.50
C LYS A 148 0.19 0.09 24.39
N LEU A 149 1.29 -0.16 23.70
CA LEU A 149 2.23 0.91 23.32
C LEU A 149 1.64 1.75 22.18
N VAL A 150 1.89 3.06 22.21
CA VAL A 150 1.54 3.95 21.11
C VAL A 150 2.51 3.73 19.97
N LYS A 151 2.01 3.37 18.80
CA LYS A 151 2.82 3.25 17.59
C LYS A 151 2.85 4.59 16.86
N VAL A 152 4.05 5.11 16.56
CA VAL A 152 4.30 6.40 15.90
C VAL A 152 5.09 6.24 14.61
N HIS A 153 5.03 5.07 13.98
CA HIS A 153 5.76 4.78 12.77
C HIS A 153 5.00 3.85 11.83
N GLN A 154 5.40 3.87 10.59
CA GLN A 154 5.06 2.89 9.55
C GLN A 154 6.35 2.29 9.00
N ASN A 155 6.26 1.10 8.41
CA ASN A 155 7.38 0.45 7.77
C ASN A 155 7.37 0.79 6.27
N ILE A 156 8.52 1.18 5.74
CA ILE A 156 8.75 1.31 4.30
C ILE A 156 9.50 0.07 3.87
N LEU A 157 8.80 -0.84 3.19
CA LEU A 157 9.35 -2.10 2.71
C LEU A 157 9.79 -1.93 1.26
N VAL A 158 11.05 -2.23 0.96
CA VAL A 158 11.60 -2.12 -0.38
C VAL A 158 11.99 -3.49 -0.89
N PHE A 159 11.46 -3.85 -2.06
CA PHE A 159 11.73 -5.12 -2.74
C PHE A 159 12.43 -4.86 -4.07
N LYS A 160 13.27 -5.80 -4.48
CA LYS A 160 13.97 -5.76 -5.77
C LYS A 160 13.59 -6.96 -6.62
N LYS A 161 13.30 -6.72 -7.90
CA LYS A 161 13.07 -7.78 -8.89
C LYS A 161 14.40 -8.29 -9.40
N ILE A 162 14.59 -9.61 -9.35
CA ILE A 162 15.82 -10.29 -9.80
C ILE A 162 15.59 -10.92 -11.16
#